data_b5391160389fa4d6d3551e3434f61eea
#
_entry.id   b5391160389fa4d6d3551e3434f61eea
#
_cell.length_a   1.000
_cell.length_b   1.000
_cell.length_c   1.000
_cell.angle_alpha   90.00
_cell.angle_beta   90.00
_cell.angle_gamma   90.00
#
_symmetry.space_group_name_H-M   'P 1'
#
loop_
_entity.id
_entity.type
_entity.pdbx_description
1 polymer ?
#
loop_
_entity_poly.entity_id
_entity_poly.type
_entity_poly.pdbx_seq_one_letter_code
_entity_poly.pdbx_strand_id
1 'polypeptide(L)'
;MFKNILIVGCGLIGSSILRASIKKKISKKIYVLEKSKIHIKQIKKLRLNCEILKDPKKQITNVDMIIICTHLSEYLKIFKKIEKYINKNTIVTDVGSAKEKVSGEIKTKIKRNISWISSHPIAGSEVSGPEFGNEKLFSGKWCVLIKDKNVNKKHLKILTKFWTKIGSNIVYMSLKEHDHIFSITSHIPHLVAYNMVKTAMNFEKNKKSNIVKFSAGGLRDFTRTAASNEIMWK
;
A
#
# COMPACT_ATOMS: atom_id res chain seq x y z
N MET A 1 13.20 12.34 -13.15
CA MET A 1 11.88 12.72 -12.60
C MET A 1 12.04 13.12 -11.15
N PHE A 2 12.50 12.24 -10.25
CA PHE A 2 12.84 12.57 -8.86
C PHE A 2 14.34 12.46 -8.65
N LYS A 3 14.90 13.27 -7.73
CA LYS A 3 16.26 13.04 -7.25
C LYS A 3 16.26 11.84 -6.32
N ASN A 4 15.42 11.88 -5.31
CA ASN A 4 15.36 10.86 -4.27
C ASN A 4 13.92 10.47 -3.93
N ILE A 5 13.66 9.17 -3.78
CA ILE A 5 12.38 8.62 -3.30
C ILE A 5 12.64 7.77 -2.05
N LEU A 6 11.75 7.85 -1.06
CA LEU A 6 11.74 6.96 0.10
C LEU A 6 10.50 6.06 0.05
N ILE A 7 10.71 4.75 0.08
CA ILE A 7 9.65 3.74 0.23
C ILE A 7 9.68 3.26 1.68
N VAL A 8 8.56 3.41 2.38
CA VAL A 8 8.39 2.97 3.78
C VAL A 8 7.53 1.72 3.81
N GLY A 9 8.14 0.60 4.19
CA GLY A 9 7.58 -0.75 4.04
C GLY A 9 7.85 -1.34 2.66
N CYS A 10 8.52 -2.47 2.62
CA CYS A 10 8.92 -3.12 1.36
C CYS A 10 8.40 -4.57 1.29
N GLY A 11 7.08 -4.75 1.54
CA GLY A 11 6.36 -5.98 1.25
C GLY A 11 6.09 -6.12 -0.26
N LEU A 12 5.04 -6.82 -0.65
CA LEU A 12 4.65 -7.01 -2.06
C LEU A 12 4.54 -5.69 -2.82
N ILE A 13 3.72 -4.75 -2.34
CA ILE A 13 3.46 -3.47 -3.03
C ILE A 13 4.71 -2.59 -3.05
N GLY A 14 5.38 -2.41 -1.90
CA GLY A 14 6.57 -1.56 -1.80
C GLY A 14 7.72 -2.06 -2.67
N SER A 15 7.97 -3.38 -2.71
CA SER A 15 9.00 -3.96 -3.57
C SER A 15 8.63 -3.93 -5.05
N SER A 16 7.34 -3.99 -5.39
CA SER A 16 6.87 -3.80 -6.77
C SER A 16 7.08 -2.36 -7.23
N ILE A 17 6.77 -1.37 -6.39
CA ILE A 17 7.07 0.04 -6.65
C ILE A 17 8.58 0.26 -6.81
N LEU A 18 9.40 -0.34 -5.94
CA LEU A 18 10.85 -0.29 -6.02
C LEU A 18 11.35 -0.80 -7.37
N ARG A 19 10.94 -2.01 -7.77
CA ARG A 19 11.33 -2.64 -9.05
C ARG A 19 10.87 -1.82 -10.25
N ALA A 20 9.60 -1.37 -10.26
CA ALA A 20 9.07 -0.53 -11.32
C ALA A 20 9.83 0.80 -11.42
N SER A 21 10.16 1.42 -10.28
CA SER A 21 10.90 2.68 -10.24
C SER A 21 12.34 2.54 -10.76
N ILE A 22 13.01 1.44 -10.44
CA ILE A 22 14.34 1.12 -10.97
C ILE A 22 14.25 0.92 -12.49
N LYS A 23 13.37 0.02 -12.96
CA LYS A 23 13.22 -0.32 -14.38
C LYS A 23 12.88 0.89 -15.26
N LYS A 24 12.00 1.77 -14.76
CA LYS A 24 11.55 2.98 -15.46
C LYS A 24 12.44 4.20 -15.21
N LYS A 25 13.55 4.05 -14.48
CA LYS A 25 14.48 5.13 -14.13
C LYS A 25 13.76 6.38 -13.59
N ILE A 26 12.85 6.16 -12.62
CA ILE A 26 11.99 7.23 -12.09
C ILE A 26 12.75 8.16 -11.16
N SER A 27 13.69 7.63 -10.39
CA SER A 27 14.50 8.37 -9.44
C SER A 27 15.98 8.07 -9.61
N LYS A 28 16.83 9.05 -9.26
CA LYS A 28 18.29 8.84 -9.22
C LYS A 28 18.69 7.94 -8.06
N LYS A 29 18.04 8.11 -6.88
CA LYS A 29 18.28 7.31 -5.69
C LYS A 29 16.94 6.83 -5.10
N ILE A 30 16.92 5.60 -4.62
CA ILE A 30 15.75 5.05 -3.94
C ILE A 30 16.17 4.53 -2.57
N TYR A 31 15.55 5.08 -1.55
CA TYR A 31 15.71 4.65 -0.17
C TYR A 31 14.57 3.72 0.23
N VAL A 32 14.87 2.75 1.06
CA VAL A 32 13.91 1.82 1.65
C VAL A 32 14.02 1.88 3.17
N LEU A 33 12.92 2.14 3.85
CA LEU A 33 12.79 2.01 5.30
C LEU A 33 11.93 0.78 5.60
N GLU A 34 12.54 -0.27 6.14
CA GLU A 34 11.90 -1.54 6.45
C GLU A 34 12.24 -1.96 7.88
N LYS A 35 11.23 -2.40 8.67
CA LYS A 35 11.42 -2.84 10.06
C LYS A 35 11.67 -4.36 10.19
N SER A 36 11.15 -5.15 9.25
CA SER A 36 11.27 -6.61 9.27
C SER A 36 12.68 -7.04 8.91
N LYS A 37 13.37 -7.69 9.85
CA LYS A 37 14.70 -8.26 9.59
C LYS A 37 14.69 -9.29 8.46
N ILE A 38 13.58 -10.04 8.32
CA ILE A 38 13.38 -11.02 7.25
C ILE A 38 13.31 -10.31 5.90
N HIS A 39 12.46 -9.29 5.77
CA HIS A 39 12.33 -8.51 4.53
C HIS A 39 13.65 -7.82 4.16
N ILE A 40 14.35 -7.25 5.13
CA ILE A 40 15.69 -6.65 4.91
C ILE A 40 16.67 -7.68 4.32
N LYS A 41 16.69 -8.90 4.87
CA LYS A 41 17.55 -9.99 4.36
C LYS A 41 17.16 -10.36 2.92
N GLN A 42 15.86 -10.47 2.63
CA GLN A 42 15.34 -10.76 1.30
C GLN A 42 15.70 -9.65 0.29
N ILE A 43 15.48 -8.37 0.63
CA ILE A 43 15.81 -7.22 -0.23
C ILE A 43 17.31 -7.24 -0.59
N LYS A 44 18.18 -7.49 0.39
CA LYS A 44 19.63 -7.61 0.15
C LYS A 44 19.96 -8.76 -0.79
N LYS A 45 19.34 -9.95 -0.60
CA LYS A 45 19.52 -11.11 -1.47
C LYS A 45 19.10 -10.83 -2.92
N LEU A 46 18.04 -10.04 -3.09
CA LEU A 46 17.53 -9.64 -4.41
C LEU A 46 18.43 -8.64 -5.14
N ARG A 47 19.44 -8.07 -4.49
CA ARG A 47 20.41 -7.11 -5.05
C ARG A 47 19.76 -5.95 -5.82
N LEU A 48 18.61 -5.50 -5.34
CA LEU A 48 17.91 -4.37 -5.95
C LEU A 48 18.70 -3.07 -5.70
N ASN A 49 18.75 -2.21 -6.71
CA ASN A 49 19.45 -0.93 -6.62
C ASN A 49 18.69 0.05 -5.72
N CYS A 50 18.85 -0.10 -4.41
CA CYS A 50 18.30 0.76 -3.37
C CYS A 50 19.20 0.81 -2.15
N GLU A 51 19.06 1.85 -1.34
CA GLU A 51 19.74 1.99 -0.05
C GLU A 51 18.74 1.72 1.09
N ILE A 52 19.03 0.71 1.92
CA ILE A 52 18.19 0.37 3.08
C ILE A 52 18.62 1.22 4.26
N LEU A 53 17.70 2.06 4.75
CA LEU A 53 17.95 2.97 5.85
C LEU A 53 17.68 2.32 7.21
N LYS A 54 18.60 2.51 8.16
CA LYS A 54 18.39 2.19 9.59
C LYS A 54 17.68 3.35 10.30
N ASP A 55 18.15 4.58 10.06
CA ASP A 55 17.54 5.82 10.56
C ASP A 55 17.35 6.78 9.36
N PRO A 56 16.12 7.11 9.02
CA PRO A 56 15.82 7.91 7.84
C PRO A 56 16.01 9.42 8.03
N LYS A 57 16.31 9.90 9.24
CA LYS A 57 16.28 11.33 9.59
C LYS A 57 17.08 12.22 8.65
N LYS A 58 18.33 11.83 8.33
CA LYS A 58 19.21 12.61 7.44
C LYS A 58 18.72 12.61 5.99
N GLN A 59 18.20 11.48 5.52
CA GLN A 59 17.77 11.30 4.14
C GLN A 59 16.42 11.94 3.86
N ILE A 60 15.48 11.92 4.81
CA ILE A 60 14.12 12.46 4.64
C ILE A 60 14.13 13.93 4.24
N THR A 61 15.06 14.73 4.75
CA THR A 61 15.17 16.16 4.40
C THR A 61 15.43 16.40 2.92
N ASN A 62 15.95 15.40 2.21
CA ASN A 62 16.38 15.49 0.82
C ASN A 62 15.59 14.60 -0.14
N VAL A 63 14.44 14.04 0.30
CA VAL A 63 13.58 13.24 -0.60
C VAL A 63 12.49 14.10 -1.23
N ASP A 64 12.22 13.84 -2.50
CA ASP A 64 11.15 14.52 -3.24
C ASP A 64 9.79 13.86 -2.98
N MET A 65 9.78 12.54 -2.71
CA MET A 65 8.56 11.78 -2.47
C MET A 65 8.77 10.67 -1.45
N ILE A 66 7.81 10.53 -0.53
CA ILE A 66 7.71 9.44 0.45
C ILE A 66 6.47 8.62 0.10
N ILE A 67 6.63 7.30 -0.06
CA ILE A 67 5.54 6.37 -0.35
C ILE A 67 5.39 5.41 0.83
N ILE A 68 4.25 5.46 1.53
CA ILE A 68 3.97 4.59 2.67
C ILE A 68 3.26 3.32 2.18
N CYS A 69 3.97 2.20 2.29
CA CYS A 69 3.53 0.87 1.84
C CYS A 69 3.41 -0.12 3.01
N THR A 70 3.12 0.37 4.20
CA THR A 70 2.89 -0.44 5.41
C THR A 70 1.41 -0.69 5.61
N HIS A 71 1.06 -1.44 6.68
CA HIS A 71 -0.33 -1.55 7.10
C HIS A 71 -0.86 -0.20 7.61
N LEU A 72 -2.15 0.06 7.43
CA LEU A 72 -2.82 1.31 7.82
C LEU A 72 -2.61 1.65 9.31
N SER A 73 -2.64 0.65 10.19
CA SER A 73 -2.42 0.80 11.64
C SER A 73 -1.04 1.36 12.01
N GLU A 74 -0.05 1.30 11.12
CA GLU A 74 1.30 1.81 11.36
C GLU A 74 1.48 3.28 10.93
N TYR A 75 0.54 3.84 10.14
CA TYR A 75 0.71 5.16 9.52
C TYR A 75 0.99 6.27 10.54
N LEU A 76 0.16 6.42 11.56
CA LEU A 76 0.37 7.45 12.58
C LEU A 76 1.70 7.31 13.32
N LYS A 77 2.11 6.08 13.60
CA LYS A 77 3.39 5.80 14.26
C LYS A 77 4.57 6.19 13.38
N ILE A 78 4.47 5.91 12.08
CA ILE A 78 5.46 6.31 11.09
C ILE A 78 5.51 7.84 10.99
N PHE A 79 4.36 8.49 10.79
CA PHE A 79 4.29 9.94 10.68
C PHE A 79 4.90 10.65 11.88
N LYS A 80 4.52 10.28 13.13
CA LYS A 80 5.10 10.86 14.34
C LYS A 80 6.62 10.79 14.38
N LYS A 81 7.23 9.79 13.77
CA LYS A 81 8.69 9.63 13.71
C LYS A 81 9.34 10.51 12.65
N ILE A 82 8.68 10.75 11.52
CA ILE A 82 9.30 11.34 10.35
C ILE A 82 8.84 12.78 10.05
N GLU A 83 7.65 13.20 10.53
CA GLU A 83 7.01 14.47 10.14
C GLU A 83 7.91 15.69 10.29
N LYS A 84 8.68 15.76 11.40
CA LYS A 84 9.56 16.89 11.69
C LYS A 84 10.74 17.05 10.73
N TYR A 85 11.06 15.99 9.97
CA TYR A 85 12.15 15.99 9.00
C TYR A 85 11.65 16.15 7.55
N ILE A 86 10.33 16.08 7.33
CA ILE A 86 9.75 16.20 5.98
C ILE A 86 9.86 17.64 5.50
N ASN A 87 10.41 17.83 4.30
CA ASN A 87 10.47 19.14 3.68
C ASN A 87 9.08 19.54 3.14
N LYS A 88 8.76 20.84 3.17
CA LYS A 88 7.48 21.39 2.65
C LYS A 88 7.19 21.04 1.18
N ASN A 89 8.23 20.78 0.40
CA ASN A 89 8.11 20.42 -1.02
C ASN A 89 8.05 18.91 -1.26
N THR A 90 8.18 18.08 -0.20
CA THR A 90 8.11 16.62 -0.32
C THR A 90 6.66 16.19 -0.51
N ILE A 91 6.41 15.36 -1.51
CA ILE A 91 5.12 14.70 -1.69
C ILE A 91 5.07 13.47 -0.77
N VAL A 92 4.07 13.37 0.07
CA VAL A 92 3.82 12.16 0.87
C VAL A 92 2.57 11.49 0.34
N THR A 93 2.68 10.22 0.01
CA THR A 93 1.58 9.39 -0.50
C THR A 93 1.58 8.02 0.17
N ASP A 94 0.49 7.30 0.04
CA ASP A 94 0.31 5.94 0.55
C ASP A 94 -0.28 5.01 -0.49
N VAL A 95 -0.43 3.73 -0.13
CA VAL A 95 -1.03 2.70 -0.99
C VAL A 95 -2.19 1.96 -0.29
N GLY A 96 -2.67 2.47 0.83
CA GLY A 96 -3.69 1.81 1.65
C GLY A 96 -5.05 1.70 0.98
N SER A 97 -5.84 0.71 1.40
CA SER A 97 -7.17 0.43 0.83
C SER A 97 -8.32 1.21 1.48
N ALA A 98 -8.12 1.84 2.66
CA ALA A 98 -9.09 2.72 3.30
C ALA A 98 -8.50 4.13 3.44
N LYS A 99 -9.31 5.18 3.25
CA LYS A 99 -8.82 6.55 3.10
C LYS A 99 -9.36 7.53 4.12
N GLU A 100 -10.65 7.52 4.39
CA GLU A 100 -11.31 8.58 5.16
C GLU A 100 -10.76 8.65 6.59
N LYS A 101 -10.76 7.52 7.31
CA LYS A 101 -10.26 7.43 8.68
C LYS A 101 -8.79 7.84 8.77
N VAL A 102 -7.94 7.26 7.93
CA VAL A 102 -6.49 7.51 7.95
C VAL A 102 -6.17 8.97 7.60
N SER A 103 -6.79 9.52 6.56
CA SER A 103 -6.60 10.92 6.19
C SER A 103 -7.09 11.88 7.28
N GLY A 104 -8.20 11.58 7.93
CA GLY A 104 -8.70 12.34 9.08
C GLY A 104 -7.72 12.31 10.25
N GLU A 105 -7.22 11.16 10.63
CA GLU A 105 -6.23 11.00 11.70
C GLU A 105 -4.92 11.72 11.40
N ILE A 106 -4.43 11.66 10.15
CA ILE A 106 -3.22 12.37 9.74
C ILE A 106 -3.45 13.88 9.84
N LYS A 107 -4.54 14.40 9.26
CA LYS A 107 -4.86 15.83 9.29
C LYS A 107 -5.01 16.39 10.72
N THR A 108 -5.58 15.63 11.64
CA THR A 108 -5.82 16.09 13.02
C THR A 108 -4.62 15.97 13.93
N LYS A 109 -3.80 14.92 13.74
CA LYS A 109 -2.69 14.60 14.66
C LYS A 109 -1.33 15.09 14.19
N ILE A 110 -1.19 15.49 12.92
CA ILE A 110 0.03 16.04 12.37
C ILE A 110 -0.08 17.55 12.30
N LYS A 111 0.78 18.23 13.08
CA LYS A 111 0.75 19.68 13.23
C LYS A 111 1.37 20.44 12.05
N ARG A 112 2.19 19.78 11.24
CA ARG A 112 2.88 20.42 10.10
C ARG A 112 2.04 20.35 8.83
N ASN A 113 2.10 21.40 8.02
CA ASN A 113 1.52 21.40 6.69
C ASN A 113 2.37 20.54 5.77
N ILE A 114 1.97 19.27 5.60
CA ILE A 114 2.62 18.28 4.76
C ILE A 114 1.77 18.09 3.51
N SER A 115 2.40 18.02 2.34
CA SER A 115 1.70 17.70 1.10
C SER A 115 1.35 16.20 1.04
N TRP A 116 0.27 15.85 1.73
CA TRP A 116 -0.29 14.50 1.74
C TRP A 116 -1.30 14.34 0.61
N ILE A 117 -1.07 13.34 -0.25
CA ILE A 117 -1.98 12.95 -1.33
C ILE A 117 -2.15 11.45 -1.31
N SER A 118 -3.30 10.98 -0.86
CA SER A 118 -3.56 9.54 -0.77
C SER A 118 -3.69 8.90 -2.16
N SER A 119 -3.11 7.72 -2.31
CA SER A 119 -3.29 6.88 -3.50
C SER A 119 -3.66 5.44 -3.11
N HIS A 120 -4.39 4.76 -4.00
CA HIS A 120 -4.76 3.36 -3.84
C HIS A 120 -4.58 2.64 -5.17
N PRO A 121 -3.47 1.95 -5.39
CA PRO A 121 -3.31 1.06 -6.54
C PRO A 121 -4.19 -0.18 -6.33
N ILE A 122 -5.09 -0.43 -7.29
CA ILE A 122 -5.98 -1.61 -7.27
C ILE A 122 -5.20 -2.78 -7.85
N ALA A 123 -4.20 -3.20 -7.11
CA ALA A 123 -3.28 -4.25 -7.50
C ALA A 123 -2.76 -4.95 -6.24
N GLY A 124 -2.59 -6.26 -6.34
CA GLY A 124 -2.13 -7.10 -5.23
C GLY A 124 -2.28 -8.56 -5.57
N SER A 125 -1.94 -9.40 -4.61
CA SER A 125 -2.18 -10.84 -4.64
C SER A 125 -2.20 -11.36 -3.20
N GLU A 126 -2.51 -12.64 -3.03
CA GLU A 126 -2.60 -13.31 -1.74
C GLU A 126 -1.21 -13.54 -1.08
N VAL A 127 -0.12 -13.40 -1.85
CA VAL A 127 1.25 -13.56 -1.34
C VAL A 127 1.79 -12.26 -0.72
N SER A 128 2.72 -12.37 0.21
CA SER A 128 3.32 -11.24 0.89
C SER A 128 4.84 -11.36 0.92
N GLY A 129 5.53 -10.22 0.98
CA GLY A 129 6.98 -10.17 1.06
C GLY A 129 7.65 -9.57 -0.19
N PRO A 130 8.92 -9.12 -0.05
CA PRO A 130 9.64 -8.45 -1.13
C PRO A 130 10.05 -9.39 -2.28
N GLU A 131 10.12 -10.69 -2.04
CA GLU A 131 10.45 -11.69 -3.06
C GLU A 131 9.37 -11.81 -4.14
N PHE A 132 8.10 -11.59 -3.77
CA PHE A 132 6.97 -11.62 -4.69
C PHE A 132 6.74 -10.31 -5.45
N GLY A 133 7.56 -9.29 -5.18
CA GLY A 133 7.46 -8.02 -5.92
C GLY A 133 7.65 -8.20 -7.42
N ASN A 134 6.81 -7.48 -8.18
CA ASN A 134 6.80 -7.54 -9.64
C ASN A 134 6.74 -6.12 -10.22
N GLU A 135 7.69 -5.79 -11.11
CA GLU A 135 7.73 -4.48 -11.75
C GLU A 135 6.54 -4.18 -12.67
N LYS A 136 5.81 -5.22 -13.08
CA LYS A 136 4.60 -5.10 -13.91
C LYS A 136 3.29 -5.13 -13.10
N LEU A 137 3.36 -5.21 -11.76
CA LEU A 137 2.18 -5.35 -10.90
C LEU A 137 1.11 -4.28 -11.19
N PHE A 138 1.51 -3.09 -11.54
CA PHE A 138 0.63 -1.94 -11.77
C PHE A 138 0.24 -1.73 -13.24
N SER A 139 0.80 -2.52 -14.17
CA SER A 139 0.56 -2.35 -15.62
C SER A 139 -0.90 -2.64 -15.96
N GLY A 140 -1.58 -1.63 -16.54
CA GLY A 140 -3.00 -1.71 -16.89
C GLY A 140 -3.96 -1.73 -15.69
N LYS A 141 -3.45 -1.62 -14.45
CA LYS A 141 -4.29 -1.59 -13.25
C LYS A 141 -4.70 -0.16 -12.90
N TRP A 142 -5.87 -0.02 -12.28
CA TRP A 142 -6.31 1.28 -11.79
C TRP A 142 -5.52 1.72 -10.56
N CYS A 143 -5.24 3.01 -10.48
CA CYS A 143 -4.76 3.65 -9.26
C CYS A 143 -5.64 4.87 -8.97
N VAL A 144 -6.33 4.83 -7.83
CA VAL A 144 -7.14 5.94 -7.36
C VAL A 144 -6.23 6.97 -6.71
N LEU A 145 -6.36 8.23 -7.12
CA LEU A 145 -5.75 9.39 -6.46
C LEU A 145 -6.84 10.23 -5.82
N ILE A 146 -6.68 10.51 -4.52
CA ILE A 146 -7.65 11.32 -3.80
C ILE A 146 -7.45 12.79 -4.17
N LYS A 147 -8.53 13.40 -4.70
CA LYS A 147 -8.57 14.79 -5.13
C LYS A 147 -9.58 15.58 -4.29
N ASP A 148 -9.14 16.02 -3.12
CA ASP A 148 -9.91 16.93 -2.27
C ASP A 148 -9.62 18.40 -2.62
N LYS A 149 -10.48 19.32 -2.14
CA LYS A 149 -10.37 20.77 -2.38
C LYS A 149 -9.00 21.35 -2.01
N ASN A 150 -8.36 20.81 -0.96
CA ASN A 150 -7.10 21.33 -0.39
C ASN A 150 -5.85 20.63 -0.93
N VAL A 151 -5.98 19.75 -1.93
CA VAL A 151 -4.82 19.03 -2.50
C VAL A 151 -3.99 19.98 -3.36
N ASN A 152 -2.68 19.98 -3.15
CA ASN A 152 -1.74 20.74 -3.97
C ASN A 152 -1.77 20.22 -5.43
N LYS A 153 -2.35 21.02 -6.32
CA LYS A 153 -2.55 20.65 -7.74
C LYS A 153 -1.23 20.30 -8.46
N LYS A 154 -0.12 21.00 -8.15
CA LYS A 154 1.19 20.72 -8.72
C LYS A 154 1.71 19.34 -8.28
N HIS A 155 1.61 19.04 -6.99
CA HIS A 155 2.03 17.75 -6.45
C HIS A 155 1.12 16.61 -6.93
N LEU A 156 -0.18 16.84 -7.04
CA LEU A 156 -1.10 15.86 -7.63
C LEU A 156 -0.71 15.51 -9.07
N LYS A 157 -0.37 16.52 -9.91
CA LYS A 157 0.11 16.30 -11.29
C LYS A 157 1.41 15.49 -11.33
N ILE A 158 2.32 15.72 -10.39
CA ILE A 158 3.57 14.96 -10.28
C ILE A 158 3.28 13.51 -9.88
N LEU A 159 2.42 13.29 -8.89
CA LEU A 159 2.02 11.95 -8.43
C LEU A 159 1.27 11.18 -9.52
N THR A 160 0.40 11.85 -10.29
CA THR A 160 -0.26 11.28 -11.48
C THR A 160 0.78 10.76 -12.47
N LYS A 161 1.76 11.59 -12.84
CA LYS A 161 2.85 11.19 -13.75
C LYS A 161 3.67 10.00 -13.20
N PHE A 162 3.86 9.93 -11.89
CA PHE A 162 4.56 8.80 -11.25
C PHE A 162 3.80 7.49 -11.49
N TRP A 163 2.52 7.43 -11.13
CA TRP A 163 1.70 6.23 -11.26
C TRP A 163 1.50 5.82 -12.72
N THR A 164 1.26 6.79 -13.61
CA THR A 164 1.16 6.52 -15.06
C THR A 164 2.46 5.94 -15.60
N LYS A 165 3.63 6.46 -15.17
CA LYS A 165 4.94 5.97 -15.65
C LYS A 165 5.22 4.53 -15.22
N ILE A 166 4.74 4.08 -14.06
CA ILE A 166 4.84 2.67 -13.64
C ILE A 166 3.73 1.78 -14.21
N GLY A 167 2.83 2.35 -15.02
CA GLY A 167 1.88 1.61 -15.85
C GLY A 167 0.43 1.64 -15.39
N SER A 168 0.08 2.43 -14.36
CA SER A 168 -1.29 2.50 -13.86
C SER A 168 -2.18 3.41 -14.70
N ASN A 169 -3.46 3.04 -14.81
CA ASN A 169 -4.54 3.90 -15.25
C ASN A 169 -5.02 4.75 -14.07
N ILE A 170 -5.15 6.05 -14.24
CA ILE A 170 -5.45 6.96 -13.12
C ILE A 170 -6.92 7.33 -13.12
N VAL A 171 -7.51 7.27 -11.93
CA VAL A 171 -8.85 7.82 -11.64
C VAL A 171 -8.77 8.71 -10.40
N TYR A 172 -9.55 9.79 -10.39
CA TYR A 172 -9.64 10.70 -9.26
C TYR A 172 -10.97 10.51 -8.55
N MET A 173 -10.93 10.47 -7.23
CA MET A 173 -12.11 10.35 -6.38
C MET A 173 -11.97 11.26 -5.15
N SER A 174 -13.07 11.60 -4.51
CA SER A 174 -13.07 12.12 -3.14
C SER A 174 -12.82 10.99 -2.13
N LEU A 175 -12.48 11.33 -0.88
CA LEU A 175 -12.31 10.34 0.20
C LEU A 175 -13.57 9.49 0.40
N LYS A 176 -14.75 10.14 0.48
CA LYS A 176 -16.03 9.47 0.69
C LYS A 176 -16.41 8.54 -0.46
N GLU A 177 -16.27 9.03 -1.69
CA GLU A 177 -16.55 8.25 -2.89
C GLU A 177 -15.68 6.99 -2.95
N HIS A 178 -14.36 7.13 -2.68
CA HIS A 178 -13.43 6.02 -2.61
C HIS A 178 -13.90 4.98 -1.60
N ASP A 179 -14.07 5.35 -0.33
CA ASP A 179 -14.38 4.39 0.73
C ASP A 179 -15.78 3.77 0.53
N HIS A 180 -16.75 4.51 -0.03
CA HIS A 180 -18.05 3.96 -0.39
C HIS A 180 -17.94 2.87 -1.48
N ILE A 181 -17.25 3.15 -2.59
CA ILE A 181 -17.06 2.20 -3.68
C ILE A 181 -16.34 0.95 -3.18
N PHE A 182 -15.20 1.11 -2.47
CA PHE A 182 -14.39 -0.02 -2.04
C PHE A 182 -14.99 -0.79 -0.85
N SER A 183 -15.88 -0.19 -0.07
CA SER A 183 -16.66 -0.94 0.91
C SER A 183 -17.53 -2.00 0.23
N ILE A 184 -18.17 -1.66 -0.88
CA ILE A 184 -19.06 -2.57 -1.61
C ILE A 184 -18.27 -3.57 -2.46
N THR A 185 -17.28 -3.08 -3.22
CA THR A 185 -16.61 -3.89 -4.24
C THR A 185 -15.46 -4.74 -3.71
N SER A 186 -14.94 -4.42 -2.51
CA SER A 186 -13.79 -5.10 -1.92
C SER A 186 -14.04 -5.55 -0.48
N HIS A 187 -14.38 -4.63 0.44
CA HIS A 187 -14.38 -4.95 1.86
C HIS A 187 -15.51 -5.90 2.25
N ILE A 188 -16.75 -5.67 1.79
CA ILE A 188 -17.89 -6.56 2.05
C ILE A 188 -17.65 -7.98 1.50
N PRO A 189 -17.20 -8.17 0.24
CA PRO A 189 -16.86 -9.50 -0.26
C PRO A 189 -15.85 -10.26 0.61
N HIS A 190 -14.82 -9.58 1.11
CA HIS A 190 -13.85 -10.21 2.01
C HIS A 190 -14.47 -10.59 3.35
N LEU A 191 -15.28 -9.71 3.96
CA LEU A 191 -15.97 -10.02 5.23
C LEU A 191 -16.91 -11.22 5.08
N VAL A 192 -17.63 -11.31 3.97
CA VAL A 192 -18.51 -12.45 3.68
C VAL A 192 -17.69 -13.73 3.51
N ALA A 193 -16.60 -13.68 2.73
CA ALA A 193 -15.70 -14.81 2.52
C ALA A 193 -15.10 -15.33 3.85
N TYR A 194 -14.60 -14.43 4.70
CA TYR A 194 -14.09 -14.81 6.04
C TYR A 194 -15.15 -15.45 6.92
N ASN A 195 -16.40 -14.91 6.94
CA ASN A 195 -17.48 -15.49 7.71
C ASN A 195 -17.88 -16.88 7.19
N MET A 196 -17.91 -17.08 5.87
CA MET A 196 -18.17 -18.40 5.28
C MET A 196 -17.13 -19.44 5.70
N VAL A 197 -15.83 -19.10 5.59
CA VAL A 197 -14.74 -19.99 6.01
C VAL A 197 -14.85 -20.29 7.50
N LYS A 198 -15.04 -19.26 8.33
CA LYS A 198 -15.20 -19.44 9.79
C LYS A 198 -16.39 -20.34 10.15
N THR A 199 -17.51 -20.16 9.45
CA THR A 199 -18.71 -21.00 9.67
C THR A 199 -18.45 -22.46 9.31
N ALA A 200 -17.82 -22.71 8.15
CA ALA A 200 -17.46 -24.06 7.72
C ALA A 200 -16.51 -24.74 8.72
N MET A 201 -15.45 -24.05 9.13
CA MET A 201 -14.47 -24.55 10.11
C MET A 201 -15.10 -24.86 11.48
N ASN A 202 -15.99 -23.98 11.97
CA ASN A 202 -16.66 -24.19 13.24
C ASN A 202 -17.60 -25.42 13.17
N PHE A 203 -18.29 -25.61 12.06
CA PHE A 203 -19.18 -26.75 11.85
C PHE A 203 -18.39 -28.07 11.79
N GLU A 204 -17.29 -28.12 11.06
CA GLU A 204 -16.40 -29.30 11.01
C GLU A 204 -15.86 -29.66 12.40
N LYS A 205 -15.39 -28.66 13.16
CA LYS A 205 -14.86 -28.86 14.51
C LYS A 205 -15.92 -29.45 15.47
N ASN A 206 -17.14 -28.96 15.37
CA ASN A 206 -18.20 -29.34 16.30
C ASN A 206 -18.89 -30.69 15.95
N LYS A 207 -18.98 -31.01 14.66
CA LYS A 207 -19.73 -32.19 14.17
C LYS A 207 -18.86 -33.27 13.54
N LYS A 208 -17.54 -33.13 13.56
CA LYS A 208 -16.59 -34.06 12.90
C LYS A 208 -16.93 -34.37 11.44
N SER A 209 -17.55 -33.42 10.75
CA SER A 209 -18.00 -33.56 9.37
C SER A 209 -16.95 -32.96 8.40
N ASN A 210 -16.83 -33.52 7.21
CA ASN A 210 -15.86 -33.12 6.19
C ASN A 210 -16.46 -32.11 5.20
N ILE A 211 -16.95 -30.94 5.66
CA ILE A 211 -17.62 -29.96 4.79
C ILE A 211 -16.68 -29.48 3.68
N VAL A 212 -15.43 -29.16 4.03
CA VAL A 212 -14.45 -28.69 3.05
C VAL A 212 -14.15 -29.76 1.99
N LYS A 213 -14.13 -31.04 2.38
CA LYS A 213 -13.94 -32.17 1.47
C LYS A 213 -15.05 -32.29 0.43
N PHE A 214 -16.28 -31.97 0.81
CA PHE A 214 -17.44 -32.03 -0.08
C PHE A 214 -17.74 -30.70 -0.78
N SER A 215 -16.90 -29.67 -0.57
CA SER A 215 -17.07 -28.38 -1.24
C SER A 215 -16.72 -28.47 -2.71
N ALA A 216 -17.64 -28.02 -3.56
CA ALA A 216 -17.43 -27.85 -4.99
C ALA A 216 -16.77 -26.48 -5.31
N GLY A 217 -16.56 -26.17 -6.58
CA GLY A 217 -15.92 -24.96 -7.06
C GLY A 217 -16.48 -23.66 -6.47
N GLY A 218 -17.80 -23.58 -6.28
CA GLY A 218 -18.46 -22.39 -5.75
C GLY A 218 -17.94 -21.93 -4.38
N LEU A 219 -17.77 -22.84 -3.41
CA LEU A 219 -17.17 -22.46 -2.13
C LEU A 219 -15.71 -22.00 -2.28
N ARG A 220 -14.93 -22.71 -3.10
CA ARG A 220 -13.53 -22.40 -3.35
C ARG A 220 -13.37 -21.03 -3.98
N ASP A 221 -14.12 -20.71 -5.03
CA ASP A 221 -14.05 -19.44 -5.73
C ASP A 221 -14.45 -18.28 -4.82
N PHE A 222 -15.52 -18.45 -4.04
CA PHE A 222 -16.03 -17.44 -3.15
C PHE A 222 -15.10 -17.19 -1.96
N THR A 223 -14.45 -18.24 -1.43
CA THR A 223 -13.57 -18.14 -0.26
C THR A 223 -12.12 -17.86 -0.62
N ARG A 224 -11.75 -17.78 -1.90
CA ARG A 224 -10.40 -17.48 -2.36
C ARG A 224 -9.85 -16.19 -1.74
N THR A 225 -10.68 -15.17 -1.61
CA THR A 225 -10.31 -13.90 -0.98
C THR A 225 -10.04 -14.00 0.53
N ALA A 226 -10.58 -15.03 1.20
CA ALA A 226 -10.30 -15.29 2.62
C ALA A 226 -8.89 -15.82 2.88
N ALA A 227 -8.14 -16.21 1.85
CA ALA A 227 -6.73 -16.59 1.96
C ALA A 227 -5.79 -15.39 2.12
N SER A 228 -6.29 -14.16 2.06
CA SER A 228 -5.51 -12.94 2.29
C SER A 228 -5.01 -12.84 3.73
N ASN A 229 -3.85 -12.17 3.91
CA ASN A 229 -3.22 -12.03 5.22
C ASN A 229 -4.12 -11.28 6.22
N GLU A 230 -4.43 -11.90 7.38
CA GLU A 230 -5.29 -11.33 8.42
C GLU A 230 -4.84 -9.96 8.95
N ILE A 231 -3.53 -9.70 8.93
CA ILE A 231 -2.95 -8.43 9.41
C ILE A 231 -3.38 -7.25 8.52
N MET A 232 -3.71 -7.50 7.27
CA MET A 232 -4.22 -6.45 6.36
C MET A 232 -5.59 -5.90 6.81
N TRP A 233 -6.35 -6.68 7.59
CA TRP A 233 -7.73 -6.38 7.96
C TRP A 233 -7.88 -5.86 9.41
N LYS A 234 -6.79 -5.81 10.16
CA LYS A 234 -6.68 -5.18 11.49
C LYS A 234 -6.38 -3.69 11.37
#